data_6daa2a3060d8f74c78fba861eff60237
#
_entry.id   6daa2a3060d8f74c78fba861eff60237
#
_cell.length_a   1.000
_cell.length_b   1.000
_cell.length_c   1.000
_cell.angle_alpha   90.00
_cell.angle_beta   90.00
_cell.angle_gamma   90.00
#
_symmetry.space_group_name_H-M   'P 1'
#
loop_
_entity.id
_entity.type
_entity.pdbx_description
1 polymer ?
#
loop_
_entity_poly.entity_id
_entity_poly.type
_entity_poly.pdbx_seq_one_letter_code
_entity_poly.pdbx_strand_id
1 'polypeptide(L)' 'MKYIVVILLLSTSGIEEIKLKHHGNCDGIAEAWVDVNMKYYDERNNDPKLQGWYNPDGKLLLGWICE' A
#
# COMPACT_ATOMS: atom_id res chain seq x y z
N MET A 1 -16.87 14.41 4.74
CA MET A 1 -15.64 13.97 5.42
C MET A 1 -15.32 12.54 5.07
N LYS A 2 -14.04 12.22 4.88
CA LYS A 2 -13.60 10.90 4.48
C LYS A 2 -13.05 10.14 5.68
N TYR A 3 -13.66 9.02 6.02
CA TYR A 3 -13.30 8.24 7.21
C TYR A 3 -12.71 6.88 6.90
N ILE A 4 -12.63 6.52 5.62
CA ILE A 4 -12.09 5.23 5.20
C ILE A 4 -11.03 5.46 4.14
N VAL A 5 -9.88 4.85 4.32
CA VAL A 5 -8.88 4.76 3.26
C VAL A 5 -8.87 3.32 2.73
N VAL A 6 -8.90 3.19 1.41
CA VAL A 6 -8.84 1.89 0.73
C VAL A 6 -7.46 1.75 0.12
N ILE A 7 -6.67 0.82 0.65
CA ILE A 7 -5.34 0.52 0.12
C ILE A 7 -5.50 -0.53 -0.99
N LEU A 8 -4.96 -0.25 -2.15
CA LEU A 8 -5.06 -1.14 -3.31
C LEU A 8 -3.75 -1.88 -3.52
N LEU A 9 -3.81 -3.20 -3.55
CA LEU A 9 -2.66 -4.07 -3.74
C LEU A 9 -2.86 -4.97 -4.95
N LEU A 10 -1.79 -5.19 -5.70
CA LEU A 10 -1.79 -6.12 -6.82
C LEU A 10 -1.25 -7.46 -6.33
N SER A 11 -2.04 -8.52 -6.47
CA SER A 11 -1.65 -9.88 -6.13
C SER A 11 -1.72 -10.78 -7.37
N THR A 12 -1.31 -12.04 -7.23
CA THR A 12 -1.40 -13.01 -8.32
C THR A 12 -2.84 -13.31 -8.72
N SER A 13 -3.80 -13.08 -7.81
CA SER A 13 -5.22 -13.31 -8.11
C SER A 13 -5.96 -12.03 -8.51
N GLY A 14 -5.25 -10.91 -8.66
CA GLY A 14 -5.85 -9.66 -9.07
C GLY A 14 -5.63 -8.56 -8.05
N ILE A 15 -6.53 -7.56 -8.05
CA ILE A 15 -6.42 -6.41 -7.16
C ILE A 15 -7.16 -6.71 -5.85
N GLU A 16 -6.45 -6.49 -4.74
CA GLU A 16 -7.04 -6.63 -3.41
C GLU A 16 -7.21 -5.25 -2.79
N GLU A 17 -8.25 -5.10 -1.97
CA GLU A 17 -8.53 -3.87 -1.25
C GLU A 17 -8.43 -4.11 0.25
N ILE A 18 -7.73 -3.20 0.93
CA ILE A 18 -7.68 -3.20 2.40
C ILE A 18 -8.33 -1.91 2.86
N LYS A 19 -9.39 -2.02 3.64
CA LYS A 19 -10.14 -0.85 4.13
C LYS A 19 -9.74 -0.54 5.56
N LEU A 20 -9.32 0.70 5.79
CA LEU A 20 -8.90 1.19 7.10
C LEU A 20 -9.79 2.35 7.51
N LYS A 21 -10.28 2.28 8.75
CA LYS A 21 -11.01 3.41 9.32
C LYS A 21 -10.03 4.41 9.92
N HIS A 22 -10.32 5.69 9.76
CA HIS A 22 -9.48 6.73 10.33
C HIS A 22 -10.30 7.96 10.73
N HIS A 23 -9.70 8.82 11.51
CA HIS A 23 -10.26 10.11 11.88
C HIS A 23 -9.23 11.17 11.52
N GLY A 24 -9.50 11.94 10.48
CA GLY A 24 -8.62 13.03 10.09
C GLY A 24 -7.95 12.80 8.75
N ASN A 25 -6.61 12.85 8.69
CA ASN A 25 -5.87 12.87 7.45
C ASN A 25 -5.75 11.48 6.82
N CYS A 26 -6.53 11.26 5.75
CA CYS A 26 -6.52 10.01 5.00
C CYS A 26 -5.14 9.67 4.43
N ASP A 27 -4.47 10.64 3.80
CA ASP A 27 -3.16 10.40 3.20
C ASP A 27 -2.11 10.05 4.25
N GLY A 28 -2.14 10.73 5.40
CA GLY A 28 -1.22 10.45 6.48
C GLY A 28 -1.40 9.05 7.04
N ILE A 29 -2.64 8.60 7.18
CA ILE A 29 -2.95 7.25 7.64
C ILE A 29 -2.48 6.19 6.63
N ALA A 30 -2.72 6.45 5.34
CA ALA A 30 -2.28 5.53 4.28
C ALA A 30 -0.75 5.42 4.25
N GLU A 31 -0.05 6.54 4.31
CA GLU A 31 1.42 6.55 4.32
C GLU A 31 1.98 5.82 5.55
N ALA A 32 1.39 6.05 6.71
CA ALA A 32 1.81 5.36 7.94
C ALA A 32 1.61 3.87 7.84
N TRP A 33 0.46 3.45 7.30
CA TRP A 33 0.18 2.03 7.12
C TRP A 33 1.19 1.37 6.19
N VAL A 34 1.50 2.02 5.07
CA VAL A 34 2.47 1.51 4.09
C VAL A 34 3.85 1.41 4.72
N ASP A 35 4.27 2.44 5.45
CA ASP A 35 5.58 2.47 6.08
C ASP A 35 5.77 1.34 7.11
N VAL A 36 4.71 1.00 7.84
CA VAL A 36 4.75 -0.06 8.86
C VAL A 36 4.63 -1.46 8.24
N ASN A 37 3.80 -1.62 7.23
CA ASN A 37 3.41 -2.93 6.71
C ASN A 37 4.10 -3.33 5.42
N MET A 38 4.77 -2.41 4.73
CA MET A 38 5.38 -2.67 3.45
C MET A 38 6.83 -2.21 3.43
N LYS A 39 7.61 -2.73 2.48
CA LYS A 39 8.99 -2.33 2.26
C LYS A 39 9.14 -1.83 0.84
N TYR A 40 9.96 -0.80 0.68
CA TYR A 40 10.31 -0.29 -0.64
C TYR A 40 11.48 -1.09 -1.21
N TYR A 41 11.32 -1.57 -2.43
CA TYR A 41 12.36 -2.26 -3.18
C TYR A 41 12.70 -1.46 -4.41
N ASP A 42 13.98 -1.32 -4.72
CA ASP A 42 14.45 -0.67 -5.92
C ASP A 42 15.63 -1.42 -6.52
N GLU A 43 16.10 -0.96 -7.68
CA GLU A 43 17.17 -1.64 -8.40
C GLU A 43 18.51 -1.61 -7.67
N ARG A 44 18.69 -0.71 -6.71
CA ARG A 44 19.93 -0.64 -5.93
C ARG A 44 19.96 -1.66 -4.78
N ASN A 45 18.79 -1.99 -4.26
CA ASN A 45 18.64 -2.87 -3.11
C ASN A 45 18.26 -4.29 -3.49
N ASN A 46 17.60 -4.46 -4.64
CA ASN A 46 16.99 -5.72 -5.03
C ASN A 46 17.01 -5.86 -6.55
N ASP A 47 16.39 -6.94 -7.03
CA ASP A 47 16.18 -7.16 -8.46
C ASP A 47 15.36 -5.99 -9.05
N PRO A 48 15.78 -5.41 -10.18
CA PRO A 48 15.04 -4.32 -10.84
C PRO A 48 13.58 -4.64 -11.12
N LYS A 49 13.23 -5.92 -11.21
CA LYS A 49 11.85 -6.35 -11.42
C LYS A 49 10.94 -6.11 -10.23
N LEU A 50 11.52 -5.82 -9.06
CA LEU A 50 10.79 -5.65 -7.81
C LEU A 50 10.70 -4.20 -7.37
N GLN A 51 10.70 -3.25 -8.30
CA GLN A 51 10.58 -1.85 -7.94
C GLN A 51 9.21 -1.52 -7.37
N GLY A 52 9.18 -0.83 -6.23
CA GLY A 52 7.96 -0.38 -5.59
C GLY A 52 7.84 -0.85 -4.16
N TRP A 53 6.65 -0.69 -3.60
CA TRP A 53 6.34 -1.10 -2.23
C TRP A 53 5.67 -2.47 -2.22
N TYR A 54 6.21 -3.38 -1.44
CA TYR A 54 5.71 -4.75 -1.34
C TYR A 54 5.46 -5.12 0.11
N ASN A 55 4.37 -5.87 0.35
CA ASN A 55 4.12 -6.42 1.67
C ASN A 55 4.86 -7.76 1.84
N PRO A 56 4.86 -8.36 3.06
CA PRO A 56 5.53 -9.64 3.28
C PRO A 56 5.01 -10.79 2.42
N ASP A 57 3.79 -10.67 1.90
CA ASP A 57 3.19 -11.69 1.02
C ASP A 57 3.56 -11.47 -0.45
N GLY A 58 4.34 -10.44 -0.76
CA GLY A 58 4.78 -10.17 -2.12
C GLY A 58 3.78 -9.37 -2.95
N LYS A 59 2.79 -8.74 -2.32
CA LYS A 59 1.79 -7.93 -3.04
C LYS A 59 2.30 -6.51 -3.24
N LEU A 60 2.10 -5.99 -4.44
CA LEU A 60 2.58 -4.65 -4.82
C LEU A 60 1.53 -3.59 -4.49
N LEU A 61 1.98 -2.52 -3.87
CA LEU A 61 1.13 -1.36 -3.61
C LEU A 61 0.82 -0.64 -4.93
N LEU A 62 -0.47 -0.49 -5.25
CA LEU A 62 -0.92 0.28 -6.40
C LEU A 62 -1.26 1.72 -6.02
N GLY A 63 -1.69 1.94 -4.80
CA GLY A 63 -2.07 3.25 -4.31
C GLY A 63 -3.16 3.14 -3.26
N TRP A 64 -3.82 4.26 -2.98
CA TRP A 64 -4.95 4.27 -2.06
C TRP A 64 -5.99 5.29 -2.50
N ILE A 65 -7.21 5.08 -2.02
CA ILE A 65 -8.36 5.94 -2.30
C ILE A 65 -8.97 6.34 -0.96
N CYS A 66 -9.30 7.61 -0.82
CA CYS A 66 -10.00 8.12 0.36
C CYS A 66 -11.51 8.10 0.11
N GLU A 67 -12.24 7.44 0.99
CA GLU A 67 -13.70 7.39 0.93
C GLU A 67 -14.34 8.06 2.14
#